data_171bd424b5c023bc64775c54e2b82c8a
#
_entry.id   171bd424b5c023bc64775c54e2b82c8a
#
_cell.length_a   1.000
_cell.length_b   1.000
_cell.length_c   1.000
_cell.angle_alpha   90.00
_cell.angle_beta   90.00
_cell.angle_gamma   90.00
#
_symmetry.space_group_name_H-M   'P 1'
#
loop_
_entity.id
_entity.type
_entity.pdbx_description
1 polymer ?
#
loop_
_entity_poly.entity_id
_entity_poly.type
_entity_poly.pdbx_seq_one_letter_code
_entity_poly.pdbx_strand_id
1 'polypeptide(L)'
;PSVGVIGNGGDSQCYLGVKLKVDTIHDALKNRIDEKNSNFKMRLVAPEFTIATSDGMRNGTREMRYSLIGREVTNDAICEHLSASGLEGTIAVVACDKPPVGTLSALLEHNRPAIIMSDGTIRPGTDSITKEPLDIISSFQLAGSDDEDLKCRIAKESCPGYGLSLIHISEPTRRST
;
A
#
# COMPACT_ATOMS: atom_id res chain seq x y z
N PRO A 1 -14.65 23.64 1.89
CA PRO A 1 -14.37 22.23 2.21
C PRO A 1 -12.88 21.94 2.17
N SER A 2 -12.43 20.97 2.97
CA SER A 2 -11.06 20.50 3.02
C SER A 2 -10.95 19.08 2.46
N VAL A 3 -9.98 18.86 1.59
CA VAL A 3 -9.71 17.55 0.98
C VAL A 3 -8.26 17.17 1.20
N GLY A 4 -8.01 15.91 1.47
CA GLY A 4 -6.66 15.37 1.64
C GLY A 4 -6.42 14.10 0.83
N VAL A 5 -5.15 13.85 0.54
CA VAL A 5 -4.68 12.60 -0.04
C VAL A 5 -3.81 11.90 1.00
N ILE A 6 -4.17 10.68 1.34
CA ILE A 6 -3.43 9.89 2.32
C ILE A 6 -2.90 8.62 1.68
N GLY A 7 -1.80 8.10 2.19
CA GLY A 7 -1.20 6.84 1.77
C GLY A 7 -0.69 6.01 2.92
N ASN A 8 -0.50 4.72 2.69
CA ASN A 8 0.22 3.87 3.61
C ASN A 8 1.69 3.83 3.22
N GLY A 9 2.58 3.99 4.18
CA GLY A 9 4.02 4.02 3.96
C GLY A 9 4.74 2.82 4.58
N GLY A 10 5.85 2.40 3.99
CA GLY A 10 6.69 1.32 4.49
C GLY A 10 7.81 0.98 3.53
N ASP A 11 8.75 0.17 3.98
CA ASP A 11 9.99 -0.15 3.24
C ASP A 11 9.84 -1.32 2.27
N SER A 12 8.71 -2.03 2.28
CA SER A 12 8.53 -3.16 1.38
C SER A 12 8.16 -2.72 -0.03
N GLN A 13 8.44 -3.59 -1.00
CA GLN A 13 8.07 -3.41 -2.41
C GLN A 13 6.60 -3.02 -2.60
N CYS A 14 5.71 -3.50 -1.73
CA CYS A 14 4.28 -3.19 -1.78
C CYS A 14 3.97 -1.70 -1.61
N TYR A 15 4.85 -0.92 -0.99
CA TYR A 15 4.60 0.49 -0.67
C TYR A 15 5.38 1.48 -1.51
N LEU A 16 6.38 1.04 -2.26
CA LEU A 16 7.27 1.95 -3.00
C LEU A 16 6.52 2.82 -4.03
N GLY A 17 5.43 2.32 -4.58
CA GLY A 17 4.61 3.07 -5.53
C GLY A 17 3.58 4.00 -4.89
N VAL A 18 3.24 3.78 -3.63
CA VAL A 18 2.18 4.55 -2.94
C VAL A 18 2.54 6.02 -2.89
N LYS A 19 3.77 6.35 -2.48
CA LYS A 19 4.21 7.75 -2.40
C LYS A 19 4.10 8.46 -3.73
N LEU A 20 4.58 7.85 -4.80
CA LEU A 20 4.52 8.44 -6.15
C LEU A 20 3.07 8.72 -6.56
N LYS A 21 2.16 7.80 -6.28
CA LYS A 21 0.73 7.97 -6.62
C LYS A 21 0.06 9.04 -5.76
N VAL A 22 0.36 9.06 -4.47
CA VAL A 22 -0.14 10.10 -3.56
C VAL A 22 0.32 11.48 -4.02
N ASP A 23 1.61 11.66 -4.31
CA ASP A 23 2.16 12.92 -4.80
C ASP A 23 1.52 13.30 -6.16
N THR A 24 1.39 12.36 -7.08
CA THR A 24 0.76 12.60 -8.39
C THR A 24 -0.70 13.05 -8.26
N ILE A 25 -1.47 12.40 -7.39
CA ILE A 25 -2.89 12.75 -7.15
C ILE A 25 -2.98 14.11 -6.47
N HIS A 26 -2.13 14.37 -5.49
CA HIS A 26 -2.11 15.65 -4.79
C HIS A 26 -1.80 16.80 -5.75
N ASP A 27 -0.78 16.66 -6.61
CA ASP A 27 -0.40 17.67 -7.58
C ASP A 27 -1.51 17.89 -8.64
N ALA A 28 -2.15 16.81 -9.10
CA ALA A 28 -3.28 16.92 -10.01
C ALA A 28 -4.47 17.66 -9.38
N LEU A 29 -4.77 17.40 -8.12
CA LEU A 29 -5.81 18.11 -7.38
C LEU A 29 -5.45 19.59 -7.19
N LYS A 30 -4.20 19.88 -6.82
CA LYS A 30 -3.69 21.24 -6.66
C LYS A 30 -3.86 22.03 -7.95
N ASN A 31 -3.38 21.52 -9.06
CA ASN A 31 -3.51 22.16 -10.37
C ASN A 31 -4.98 22.39 -10.72
N ARG A 32 -5.85 21.40 -10.46
CA ARG A 32 -7.28 21.52 -10.77
C ARG A 32 -8.00 22.54 -9.90
N ILE A 33 -7.62 22.68 -8.64
CA ILE A 33 -8.13 23.69 -7.73
C ILE A 33 -7.68 25.08 -8.18
N ASP A 34 -6.42 25.24 -8.55
CA ASP A 34 -5.83 26.49 -9.00
C ASP A 34 -6.44 26.96 -10.32
N GLU A 35 -6.69 26.06 -11.27
CA GLU A 35 -7.36 26.35 -12.55
C GLU A 35 -8.80 26.85 -12.40
N LYS A 36 -9.55 26.35 -11.40
CA LYS A 36 -10.96 26.67 -11.18
C LYS A 36 -11.21 27.79 -10.19
N ASN A 37 -10.17 28.48 -9.79
CA ASN A 37 -10.09 29.26 -8.55
C ASN A 37 -10.87 30.58 -8.48
N SER A 38 -11.85 30.82 -9.31
CA SER A 38 -12.70 32.01 -9.05
C SER A 38 -13.90 31.72 -8.15
N ASN A 39 -14.39 30.46 -8.06
CA ASN A 39 -15.65 30.17 -7.36
C ASN A 39 -15.62 28.98 -6.38
N PHE A 40 -14.54 28.24 -6.28
CA PHE A 40 -14.49 27.00 -5.47
C PHE A 40 -13.44 27.13 -4.36
N LYS A 41 -13.86 27.54 -3.18
CA LYS A 41 -12.97 27.63 -2.01
C LYS A 41 -12.75 26.23 -1.42
N MET A 42 -11.84 25.46 -2.01
CA MET A 42 -11.41 24.19 -1.49
C MET A 42 -9.99 24.32 -0.91
N ARG A 43 -9.79 23.81 0.29
CA ARG A 43 -8.48 23.70 0.93
C ARG A 43 -7.92 22.30 0.67
N LEU A 44 -6.82 22.19 -0.03
CA LEU A 44 -6.06 20.95 -0.15
C LEU A 44 -5.06 20.87 1.01
N VAL A 45 -5.13 19.79 1.76
CA VAL A 45 -4.20 19.51 2.86
C VAL A 45 -2.98 18.78 2.31
N ALA A 46 -1.82 19.01 2.92
CA ALA A 46 -0.59 18.31 2.54
C ALA A 46 -0.77 16.78 2.60
N PRO A 47 -0.11 16.03 1.71
CA PRO A 47 -0.19 14.57 1.74
C PRO A 47 0.32 13.99 3.05
N GLU A 48 -0.37 13.00 3.56
CA GLU A 48 0.00 12.30 4.79
C GLU A 48 0.20 10.81 4.55
N PHE A 49 1.13 10.24 5.31
CA PHE A 49 1.45 8.83 5.23
C PHE A 49 1.35 8.18 6.60
N THR A 50 0.52 7.16 6.70
CA THR A 50 0.46 6.33 7.90
C THR A 50 1.51 5.23 7.83
N ILE A 51 2.09 4.89 8.96
CA ILE A 51 3.01 3.76 9.06
C ILE A 51 2.23 2.47 8.82
N ALA A 52 2.71 1.67 7.90
CA ALA A 52 2.20 0.33 7.67
C ALA A 52 3.37 -0.64 7.49
N THR A 53 3.21 -1.86 7.98
CA THR A 53 4.22 -2.91 7.83
C THR A 53 3.64 -4.04 7.00
N SER A 54 4.33 -4.41 5.94
CA SER A 54 3.93 -5.53 5.08
C SER A 54 4.00 -6.86 5.81
N ASP A 55 3.00 -7.69 5.64
CA ASP A 55 3.01 -9.08 6.12
C ASP A 55 4.11 -9.89 5.41
N GLY A 56 4.49 -9.55 4.20
CA GLY A 56 5.62 -10.15 3.50
C GLY A 56 6.94 -10.04 4.27
N MET A 57 7.18 -8.91 4.94
CA MET A 57 8.38 -8.73 5.78
C MET A 57 8.37 -9.57 7.06
N ARG A 58 7.19 -9.97 7.53
CA ARG A 58 7.01 -10.74 8.78
C ARG A 58 6.80 -12.23 8.52
N ASN A 59 6.60 -12.61 7.27
CA ASN A 59 6.27 -13.98 6.89
C ASN A 59 7.36 -14.95 7.37
N GLY A 60 6.96 -16.04 8.00
CA GLY A 60 7.88 -17.03 8.58
C GLY A 60 8.52 -16.62 9.92
N THR A 61 8.24 -15.43 10.44
CA THR A 61 8.78 -14.95 11.73
C THR A 61 7.72 -14.94 12.83
N ARG A 62 8.15 -14.83 14.09
CA ARG A 62 7.24 -14.68 15.25
C ARG A 62 6.45 -13.38 15.19
N GLU A 63 6.97 -12.39 14.50
CA GLU A 63 6.40 -11.04 14.36
C GLU A 63 5.13 -11.05 13.51
N MET A 64 4.85 -12.13 12.78
CA MET A 64 3.57 -12.31 12.07
C MET A 64 2.34 -12.20 12.98
N ARG A 65 2.49 -12.44 14.29
CA ARG A 65 1.44 -12.23 15.30
C ARG A 65 0.93 -10.78 15.37
N TYR A 66 1.73 -9.82 14.92
CA TYR A 66 1.35 -8.39 14.87
C TYR A 66 0.59 -7.99 13.59
N SER A 67 0.38 -8.91 12.68
CA SER A 67 -0.29 -8.63 11.40
C SER A 67 -1.69 -8.04 11.60
N LEU A 68 -2.53 -8.69 12.36
CA LEU A 68 -3.90 -8.21 12.62
C LEU A 68 -3.92 -6.91 13.45
N ILE A 69 -3.01 -6.79 14.41
CA ILE A 69 -2.86 -5.56 15.21
C ILE A 69 -2.51 -4.38 14.31
N GLY A 70 -1.67 -4.60 13.29
CA GLY A 70 -1.32 -3.57 12.30
C GLY A 70 -2.52 -2.97 11.57
N ARG A 71 -3.57 -3.75 11.37
CA ARG A 71 -4.84 -3.27 10.81
C ARG A 71 -5.53 -2.24 11.72
N GLU A 72 -5.63 -2.55 13.02
CA GLU A 72 -6.26 -1.66 13.99
C GLU A 72 -5.43 -0.38 14.18
N VAL A 73 -4.10 -0.51 14.27
CA VAL A 73 -3.19 0.66 14.36
C VAL A 73 -3.35 1.57 13.12
N THR A 74 -3.51 0.99 11.94
CA THR A 74 -3.74 1.77 10.71
C THR A 74 -5.08 2.50 10.78
N ASN A 75 -6.13 1.84 11.27
CA ASN A 75 -7.44 2.47 11.48
C ASN A 75 -7.32 3.67 12.40
N ASP A 76 -6.76 3.48 13.59
CA ASP A 76 -6.66 4.52 14.61
C ASP A 76 -5.84 5.71 14.13
N ALA A 77 -4.68 5.45 13.51
CA ALA A 77 -3.82 6.51 12.98
C ALA A 77 -4.51 7.35 11.89
N ILE A 78 -5.30 6.71 11.04
CA ILE A 78 -6.05 7.42 10.01
C ILE A 78 -7.20 8.21 10.63
N CYS A 79 -7.96 7.65 11.56
CA CYS A 79 -9.04 8.35 12.26
C CYS A 79 -8.53 9.60 12.96
N GLU A 80 -7.40 9.49 13.67
CA GLU A 80 -6.76 10.62 14.32
C GLU A 80 -6.39 11.71 13.32
N HIS A 81 -5.73 11.33 12.23
CA HIS A 81 -5.31 12.27 11.18
C HIS A 81 -6.51 12.97 10.51
N LEU A 82 -7.53 12.22 10.09
CA LEU A 82 -8.71 12.77 9.44
C LEU A 82 -9.44 13.77 10.34
N SER A 83 -9.52 13.45 11.64
CA SER A 83 -10.17 14.31 12.64
C SER A 83 -9.34 15.56 12.91
N ALA A 84 -8.04 15.42 13.15
CA ALA A 84 -7.13 16.54 13.44
C ALA A 84 -7.03 17.52 12.26
N SER A 85 -6.99 17.01 11.04
CA SER A 85 -6.90 17.82 9.81
C SER A 85 -8.25 18.41 9.37
N GLY A 86 -9.35 17.97 9.98
CA GLY A 86 -10.71 18.40 9.64
C GLY A 86 -11.06 18.14 8.18
N LEU A 87 -10.72 16.95 7.67
CA LEU A 87 -10.98 16.60 6.29
C LEU A 87 -12.48 16.32 6.05
N GLU A 88 -13.03 16.94 5.03
CA GLU A 88 -14.39 16.73 4.57
C GLU A 88 -14.47 15.81 3.35
N GLY A 89 -13.31 15.48 2.77
CA GLY A 89 -13.18 14.51 1.69
C GLY A 89 -11.77 13.93 1.66
N THR A 90 -11.64 12.65 1.31
CA THR A 90 -10.37 11.93 1.37
C THR A 90 -10.16 11.05 0.14
N ILE A 91 -8.95 11.07 -0.41
CA ILE A 91 -8.49 10.07 -1.37
C ILE A 91 -7.39 9.27 -0.69
N ALA A 92 -7.59 7.97 -0.54
CA ALA A 92 -6.64 7.08 0.10
C ALA A 92 -6.00 6.14 -0.93
N VAL A 93 -4.68 6.12 -0.97
CA VAL A 93 -3.90 5.16 -1.77
C VAL A 93 -3.36 4.09 -0.84
N VAL A 94 -3.75 2.85 -1.08
CA VAL A 94 -3.47 1.73 -0.19
C VAL A 94 -2.72 0.61 -0.89
N ALA A 95 -1.86 -0.05 -0.14
CA ALA A 95 -1.10 -1.20 -0.60
C ALA A 95 -1.06 -2.29 0.47
N CYS A 96 -0.62 -3.49 0.07
CA CYS A 96 -0.60 -4.67 0.92
C CYS A 96 -2.01 -5.15 1.32
N ASP A 97 -2.12 -6.10 2.26
CA ASP A 97 -3.39 -6.77 2.59
C ASP A 97 -4.11 -6.19 3.81
N LYS A 98 -3.40 -5.75 4.83
CA LYS A 98 -4.01 -5.23 6.07
C LYS A 98 -4.33 -3.73 6.01
N PRO A 99 -3.46 -2.87 5.45
CA PRO A 99 -3.74 -1.44 5.35
C PRO A 99 -5.02 -1.09 4.59
N PRO A 100 -5.39 -1.76 3.48
CA PRO A 100 -6.67 -1.48 2.82
C PRO A 100 -7.87 -1.66 3.74
N VAL A 101 -7.87 -2.70 4.56
CA VAL A 101 -8.97 -2.98 5.49
C VAL A 101 -8.99 -1.95 6.62
N GLY A 102 -7.84 -1.65 7.23
CA GLY A 102 -7.73 -0.61 8.26
C GLY A 102 -8.14 0.76 7.73
N THR A 103 -7.69 1.12 6.53
CA THR A 103 -8.07 2.38 5.87
C THR A 103 -9.57 2.45 5.59
N LEU A 104 -10.15 1.37 5.05
CA LEU A 104 -11.59 1.33 4.78
C LEU A 104 -12.39 1.50 6.07
N SER A 105 -11.99 0.83 7.15
CA SER A 105 -12.63 0.98 8.45
C SER A 105 -12.61 2.43 8.93
N ALA A 106 -11.45 3.08 8.87
CA ALA A 106 -11.31 4.49 9.26
C ALA A 106 -12.15 5.44 8.42
N LEU A 107 -12.19 5.23 7.11
CA LEU A 107 -13.01 6.06 6.22
C LEU A 107 -14.51 5.90 6.48
N LEU A 108 -14.95 4.69 6.80
CA LEU A 108 -16.35 4.42 7.19
C LEU A 108 -16.69 5.04 8.53
N GLU A 109 -15.79 4.95 9.52
CA GLU A 109 -15.96 5.57 10.82
C GLU A 109 -16.00 7.10 10.73
N HIS A 110 -15.12 7.69 9.91
CA HIS A 110 -15.11 9.11 9.68
C HIS A 110 -16.38 9.61 8.95
N ASN A 111 -17.03 8.73 8.20
CA ASN A 111 -18.31 8.99 7.53
C ASN A 111 -18.35 10.26 6.68
N ARG A 112 -17.32 10.49 5.90
CA ARG A 112 -17.21 11.58 4.91
C ARG A 112 -16.95 11.00 3.52
N PRO A 113 -17.24 11.76 2.45
CA PRO A 113 -16.93 11.33 1.09
C PRO A 113 -15.48 10.89 0.96
N ALA A 114 -15.25 9.68 0.46
CA ALA A 114 -13.91 9.13 0.31
C ALA A 114 -13.80 8.25 -0.94
N ILE A 115 -12.59 8.22 -1.48
CA ILE A 115 -12.18 7.30 -2.54
C ILE A 115 -11.00 6.50 -2.01
N ILE A 116 -11.09 5.17 -2.10
CA ILE A 116 -9.98 4.28 -1.82
C ILE A 116 -9.45 3.71 -3.13
N MET A 117 -8.15 3.79 -3.32
CA MET A 117 -7.47 3.34 -4.53
C MET A 117 -6.34 2.37 -4.15
N SER A 118 -6.34 1.21 -4.77
CA SER A 118 -5.25 0.26 -4.64
C SER A 118 -4.02 0.72 -5.41
N ASP A 119 -2.83 0.43 -4.86
CA ASP A 119 -1.54 0.65 -5.54
C ASP A 119 -1.37 -0.19 -6.81
N GLY A 120 -2.24 -1.17 -7.03
CA GLY A 120 -2.18 -2.11 -8.15
C GLY A 120 -1.27 -3.31 -7.87
N THR A 121 -1.26 -4.27 -8.77
CA THR A 121 -0.49 -5.50 -8.63
C THR A 121 0.94 -5.32 -9.11
N ILE A 122 1.89 -5.93 -8.37
CA ILE A 122 3.27 -6.04 -8.83
C ILE A 122 3.34 -7.02 -10.00
N ARG A 123 4.13 -6.68 -11.01
CA ARG A 123 4.38 -7.59 -12.12
C ARG A 123 5.33 -8.69 -11.69
N PRO A 124 5.11 -9.93 -12.14
CA PRO A 124 6.10 -11.00 -11.93
C PRO A 124 7.40 -10.63 -12.64
N GLY A 125 8.51 -11.05 -12.05
CA GLY A 125 9.82 -11.02 -12.67
C GLY A 125 10.06 -12.22 -13.57
N THR A 126 11.28 -12.36 -14.04
CA THR A 126 11.70 -13.49 -14.85
C THR A 126 13.13 -13.88 -14.45
N ASP A 127 13.35 -15.12 -14.16
CA ASP A 127 14.70 -15.65 -13.90
C ASP A 127 15.57 -15.47 -15.15
N SER A 128 16.67 -14.76 -15.01
CA SER A 128 17.59 -14.48 -16.13
C SER A 128 18.25 -15.73 -16.73
N ILE A 129 18.33 -16.83 -15.95
CA ILE A 129 18.94 -18.09 -16.35
C ILE A 129 17.89 -19.06 -16.90
N THR A 130 16.87 -19.39 -16.08
CA THR A 130 15.88 -20.42 -16.43
C THR A 130 14.76 -19.90 -17.32
N LYS A 131 14.58 -18.58 -17.40
CA LYS A 131 13.47 -17.90 -18.10
C LYS A 131 12.09 -18.15 -17.50
N GLU A 132 12.03 -18.78 -16.34
CA GLU A 132 10.78 -19.00 -15.62
C GLU A 132 10.26 -17.70 -14.96
N PRO A 133 8.94 -17.53 -14.86
CA PRO A 133 8.37 -16.40 -14.15
C PRO A 133 8.69 -16.48 -12.65
N LEU A 134 9.06 -15.35 -12.07
CA LEU A 134 9.36 -15.19 -10.66
C LEU A 134 8.35 -14.27 -10.00
N ASP A 135 7.94 -14.63 -8.81
CA ASP A 135 7.15 -13.79 -7.93
C ASP A 135 7.84 -13.63 -6.57
N ILE A 136 7.21 -12.92 -5.65
CA ILE A 136 7.78 -12.70 -4.32
C ILE A 136 7.93 -14.00 -3.52
N ILE A 137 7.10 -15.02 -3.80
CA ILE A 137 7.21 -16.33 -3.14
C ILE A 137 8.52 -17.00 -3.55
N SER A 138 8.94 -16.85 -4.81
CA SER A 138 10.19 -17.40 -5.30
C SER A 138 11.39 -16.97 -4.46
N SER A 139 11.40 -15.70 -4.00
CA SER A 139 12.42 -15.21 -3.06
C SER A 139 12.31 -15.86 -1.68
N PHE A 140 11.09 -16.01 -1.16
CA PHE A 140 10.88 -16.61 0.16
C PHE A 140 11.23 -18.10 0.22
N GLN A 141 10.96 -18.83 -0.86
CA GLN A 141 11.31 -20.25 -0.96
C GLN A 141 12.82 -20.50 -0.84
N LEU A 142 13.61 -19.50 -1.23
CA LEU A 142 15.08 -19.58 -1.16
C LEU A 142 15.68 -19.04 0.15
N ALA A 143 14.87 -18.57 1.08
CA ALA A 143 15.36 -17.98 2.33
C ALA A 143 16.24 -18.95 3.14
N GLY A 144 16.00 -20.27 3.04
CA GLY A 144 16.80 -21.33 3.68
C GLY A 144 17.93 -21.89 2.82
N SER A 145 18.19 -21.34 1.63
CA SER A 145 19.31 -21.79 0.79
C SER A 145 20.64 -21.27 1.32
N ASP A 146 21.69 -22.06 1.20
CA ASP A 146 23.07 -21.66 1.52
C ASP A 146 23.74 -20.91 0.34
N ASP A 147 23.09 -20.88 -0.83
CA ASP A 147 23.60 -20.20 -2.03
C ASP A 147 23.20 -18.72 -2.02
N GLU A 148 24.10 -17.89 -1.53
CA GLU A 148 23.88 -16.44 -1.41
C GLU A 148 23.77 -15.75 -2.79
N ASP A 149 24.48 -16.23 -3.81
CA ASP A 149 24.42 -15.66 -5.17
C ASP A 149 23.05 -15.93 -5.79
N LEU A 150 22.54 -17.16 -5.63
CA LEU A 150 21.19 -17.51 -6.05
C LEU A 150 20.13 -16.68 -5.32
N LYS A 151 20.23 -16.56 -4.00
CA LYS A 151 19.29 -15.73 -3.20
C LYS A 151 19.29 -14.29 -3.67
N CYS A 152 20.48 -13.70 -3.83
CA CYS A 152 20.62 -12.31 -4.26
C CYS A 152 20.04 -12.08 -5.66
N ARG A 153 20.30 -13.00 -6.60
CA ARG A 153 19.77 -12.94 -7.96
C ARG A 153 18.26 -13.03 -7.97
N ILE A 154 17.69 -14.06 -7.35
CA ILE A 154 16.24 -14.26 -7.33
C ILE A 154 15.52 -13.11 -6.59
N ALA A 155 16.08 -12.60 -5.49
CA ALA A 155 15.52 -11.44 -4.79
C ALA A 155 15.45 -10.19 -5.68
N LYS A 156 16.45 -9.95 -6.52
CA LYS A 156 16.46 -8.82 -7.45
C LYS A 156 15.52 -9.01 -8.63
N GLU A 157 15.37 -10.23 -9.10
CA GLU A 157 14.62 -10.54 -10.32
C GLU A 157 13.13 -10.83 -10.06
N SER A 158 12.74 -11.19 -8.84
CA SER A 158 11.35 -11.55 -8.50
C SER A 158 10.38 -10.39 -8.56
N CYS A 159 10.83 -9.17 -8.26
CA CYS A 159 9.97 -8.00 -8.14
C CYS A 159 10.58 -6.82 -8.91
N PRO A 160 10.43 -6.77 -10.25
CA PRO A 160 11.06 -5.74 -11.07
C PRO A 160 10.41 -4.36 -10.94
N GLY A 161 9.33 -4.23 -10.17
CA GLY A 161 8.58 -3.01 -9.95
C GLY A 161 7.97 -2.95 -8.56
N TYR A 162 7.07 -2.01 -8.37
CA TYR A 162 6.29 -1.83 -7.15
C TYR A 162 4.82 -2.19 -7.38
N GLY A 163 4.10 -2.44 -6.31
CA GLY A 163 2.67 -2.77 -6.31
C GLY A 163 2.33 -3.89 -5.34
N LEU A 164 1.07 -4.28 -5.31
CA LEU A 164 0.59 -5.38 -4.49
C LEU A 164 1.07 -6.71 -5.08
N SER A 165 1.68 -7.53 -4.25
CA SER A 165 1.92 -8.93 -4.61
C SER A 165 0.58 -9.65 -4.81
N LEU A 166 0.49 -10.50 -5.83
CA LEU A 166 -0.70 -11.32 -6.09
C LEU A 166 -1.11 -12.20 -4.89
N ILE A 167 -0.17 -12.54 -4.03
CA ILE A 167 -0.42 -13.30 -2.81
C ILE A 167 -1.28 -12.51 -1.82
N HIS A 168 -1.12 -11.20 -1.78
CA HIS A 168 -1.85 -10.35 -0.86
C HIS A 168 -3.26 -9.99 -1.36
N ILE A 169 -3.49 -10.09 -2.66
CA ILE A 169 -4.80 -9.78 -3.26
C ILE A 169 -5.65 -11.04 -3.40
N SER A 170 -5.02 -12.12 -3.74
CA SER A 170 -5.62 -13.42 -3.85
C SER A 170 -5.06 -14.30 -2.74
N GLU A 171 -5.47 -14.05 -1.50
CA GLU A 171 -5.60 -15.22 -0.68
C GLU A 171 -6.57 -16.12 -1.45
N PRO A 172 -6.10 -17.25 -2.00
CA PRO A 172 -7.02 -18.10 -2.73
C PRO A 172 -8.12 -18.43 -1.74
N THR A 173 -9.32 -18.04 -2.06
CA THR A 173 -10.48 -18.65 -1.44
C THR A 173 -10.14 -20.12 -1.38
N ARG A 174 -9.88 -20.63 -0.18
CA ARG A 174 -9.59 -22.04 0.02
C ARG A 174 -10.65 -22.77 -0.75
N ARG A 175 -10.29 -23.42 -1.84
CA ARG A 175 -11.16 -24.39 -2.45
C ARG A 175 -11.31 -25.43 -1.37
N SER A 176 -12.44 -25.40 -0.68
CA SER A 176 -12.92 -26.52 0.08
C SER A 176 -13.10 -27.65 -0.93
N THR A 177 -12.13 -28.55 -0.96
CA THR A 177 -12.28 -29.87 -1.57
C THR A 177 -13.26 -30.67 -0.74
#